data_78648b67ba02f32570421c89fbe9cdd9
#
_entry.id   78648b67ba02f32570421c89fbe9cdd9
#
_cell.length_a   1.000
_cell.length_b   1.000
_cell.length_c   1.000
_cell.angle_alpha   90.00
_cell.angle_beta   90.00
_cell.angle_gamma   90.00
#
_symmetry.space_group_name_H-M   'P 1'
#
loop_
_entity.id
_entity.type
_entity.pdbx_description
1 polymer ?
#
loop_
_entity_poly.entity_id
_entity_poly.type
_entity_poly.pdbx_seq_one_letter_code
_entity_poly.pdbx_strand_id
1 'polypeptide(L)'
;MFDNNRPYRPLADILRPAAFNEIIGQPALAATGLEQLTSGSLVLWGPPGTGKTTIARVLGAESDAFFVAISAVFDGVGELRKVFAAAEARAHDNIQTILFVDEIHRFNKAQQDALLPAVEAGIIRLIGATTENPSFSLNSALLSRVQIIVLGALDEAALHQLVSRAEAHYERNLPVTDDARAAVVAYADGDGRYVLNLVERLYEAAGDAVLGTDEVARILSQRALNYDKAGDEHFNLISALHKSLRASDCDAALYWLARMMLAGEDPRYILRRLVRFASEDIGLADPLAVGRAVAAWESYDRLGSPEGDLALAELVIYLSTAPKSNAAYVAWKAALLHARETGAVMPPKHILNAPTKLMKSLDYGKDYQYDHDAADGFSAQNCFPDTVPRTRYYHPKERGFERDIAKRLAYWDRLRADKSAGGEGQ
;
A
#
# COMPACT_ATOMS: atom_id res chain seq x y z
N MET A 1 43.06 1.80 13.39
CA MET A 1 43.33 0.35 13.44
C MET A 1 41.99 -0.33 13.63
N PHE A 2 41.41 -0.83 12.56
CA PHE A 2 40.14 -1.53 12.64
C PHE A 2 40.42 -2.97 13.14
N ASP A 3 39.69 -3.34 14.22
CA ASP A 3 39.75 -4.70 14.77
C ASP A 3 39.08 -5.67 13.76
N ASN A 4 39.89 -6.36 12.99
CA ASN A 4 39.49 -7.18 11.85
C ASN A 4 38.73 -8.47 12.22
N ASN A 5 38.29 -8.60 13.48
CA ASN A 5 37.69 -9.85 14.01
C ASN A 5 36.23 -9.69 14.46
N ARG A 6 35.59 -8.54 14.24
CA ARG A 6 34.14 -8.38 14.54
C ARG A 6 33.33 -8.50 13.24
N PRO A 7 32.19 -9.19 13.27
CA PRO A 7 31.31 -9.22 12.11
C PRO A 7 30.87 -7.80 11.72
N TYR A 8 30.89 -7.52 10.42
CA TYR A 8 30.43 -6.22 9.88
C TYR A 8 29.04 -5.87 10.38
N ARG A 9 28.87 -4.69 10.93
CA ARG A 9 27.57 -4.12 11.32
C ARG A 9 27.36 -2.81 10.56
N PRO A 10 26.24 -2.67 9.82
CA PRO A 10 25.89 -1.42 9.15
C PRO A 10 25.84 -0.25 10.12
N LEU A 11 26.23 0.95 9.65
CA LEU A 11 26.19 2.19 10.45
C LEU A 11 24.78 2.46 11.02
N ALA A 12 23.76 2.21 10.25
CA ALA A 12 22.36 2.33 10.67
C ALA A 12 21.99 1.44 11.88
N ASP A 13 22.67 0.31 12.06
CA ASP A 13 22.49 -0.57 13.23
C ASP A 13 23.37 -0.17 14.40
N ILE A 14 24.54 0.42 14.15
CA ILE A 14 25.44 0.93 15.17
C ILE A 14 24.85 2.18 15.84
N LEU A 15 24.30 3.09 15.04
CA LEU A 15 23.74 4.37 15.49
C LEU A 15 22.26 4.27 15.90
N ARG A 16 21.73 3.07 16.06
CA ARG A 16 20.35 2.88 16.47
C ARG A 16 20.11 3.45 17.85
N PRO A 17 19.08 4.32 18.02
CA PRO A 17 18.68 4.83 19.33
C PRO A 17 18.52 3.72 20.36
N ALA A 18 19.04 3.95 21.57
CA ALA A 18 18.92 3.06 22.72
C ALA A 18 17.80 3.52 23.67
N ALA A 19 17.49 4.80 23.71
CA ALA A 19 16.49 5.42 24.58
C ALA A 19 15.43 6.21 23.78
N PHE A 20 14.27 6.42 24.37
CA PHE A 20 13.13 7.09 23.71
C PHE A 20 13.43 8.53 23.30
N ASN A 21 14.17 9.28 24.12
CA ASN A 21 14.58 10.65 23.85
C ASN A 21 15.60 10.80 22.71
N GLU A 22 16.19 9.70 22.25
CA GLU A 22 17.12 9.69 21.11
C GLU A 22 16.43 9.52 19.77
N ILE A 23 15.11 9.22 19.76
CA ILE A 23 14.34 9.07 18.54
C ILE A 23 14.17 10.45 17.88
N ILE A 24 14.60 10.54 16.64
CA ILE A 24 14.61 11.79 15.86
C ILE A 24 13.43 11.83 14.88
N GLY A 25 12.84 13.01 14.67
CA GLY A 25 11.94 13.31 13.57
C GLY A 25 10.54 12.68 13.64
N GLN A 26 10.08 12.24 14.82
CA GLN A 26 8.77 11.62 14.98
C GLN A 26 7.90 12.35 16.02
N PRO A 27 7.30 13.49 15.67
CA PRO A 27 6.51 14.29 16.60
C PRO A 27 5.28 13.57 17.16
N ALA A 28 4.70 12.63 16.40
CA ALA A 28 3.57 11.84 16.85
C ALA A 28 3.90 10.96 18.08
N LEU A 29 5.14 10.46 18.18
CA LEU A 29 5.57 9.70 19.36
C LEU A 29 5.70 10.59 20.59
N ALA A 30 6.29 11.79 20.41
CA ALA A 30 6.42 12.75 21.48
C ALA A 30 5.05 13.23 22.00
N ALA A 31 4.08 13.44 21.09
CA ALA A 31 2.72 13.83 21.43
C ALA A 31 1.95 12.75 22.17
N THR A 32 2.18 11.46 21.84
CA THR A 32 1.51 10.32 22.52
C THR A 32 2.12 10.07 23.91
N GLY A 33 3.42 10.25 24.06
CA GLY A 33 4.16 10.01 25.30
C GLY A 33 4.48 8.53 25.55
N LEU A 34 5.61 8.30 26.23
CA LEU A 34 6.16 6.96 26.45
C LEU A 34 5.21 6.05 27.23
N GLU A 35 4.58 6.56 28.29
CA GLU A 35 3.69 5.80 29.16
C GLU A 35 2.50 5.21 28.36
N GLN A 36 1.88 5.99 27.49
CA GLN A 36 0.79 5.51 26.66
C GLN A 36 1.27 4.52 25.59
N LEU A 37 2.44 4.75 25.02
CA LEU A 37 3.04 3.85 24.02
C LEU A 37 3.45 2.51 24.62
N THR A 38 3.76 2.47 25.92
CA THR A 38 4.16 1.25 26.63
C THR A 38 3.01 0.52 27.33
N SER A 39 1.80 1.06 27.37
CA SER A 39 0.66 0.47 28.09
C SER A 39 -0.17 -0.52 27.26
N GLY A 40 -0.18 -0.40 25.93
CA GLY A 40 -1.07 -1.18 25.05
C GLY A 40 -0.39 -1.79 23.82
N SER A 41 -1.16 -2.57 23.07
CA SER A 41 -0.76 -3.04 21.74
C SER A 41 -0.89 -1.93 20.72
N LEU A 42 0.06 -1.84 19.77
CA LEU A 42 0.10 -0.77 18.79
C LEU A 42 0.57 -1.25 17.41
N VAL A 43 0.27 -0.46 16.39
CA VAL A 43 0.77 -0.64 15.03
C VAL A 43 1.47 0.66 14.59
N LEU A 44 2.74 0.54 14.27
CA LEU A 44 3.56 1.61 13.71
C LEU A 44 3.37 1.61 12.18
N TRP A 45 2.75 2.64 11.66
CA TRP A 45 2.50 2.79 10.22
C TRP A 45 3.25 3.98 9.66
N GLY A 46 4.02 3.76 8.60
CA GLY A 46 4.72 4.84 7.90
C GLY A 46 5.68 4.33 6.84
N PRO A 47 6.29 5.24 6.04
CA PRO A 47 7.25 4.89 5.00
C PRO A 47 8.45 4.08 5.50
N PRO A 48 9.23 3.46 4.61
CA PRO A 48 10.51 2.85 4.96
C PRO A 48 11.43 3.87 5.65
N GLY A 49 12.38 3.39 6.45
CA GLY A 49 13.40 4.23 7.09
C GLY A 49 12.95 5.18 8.18
N THR A 50 11.65 5.24 8.51
CA THR A 50 11.10 6.11 9.58
C THR A 50 11.38 5.63 11.01
N GLY A 51 12.08 4.50 11.15
CA GLY A 51 12.52 3.99 12.45
C GLY A 51 11.55 3.01 13.13
N LYS A 52 10.54 2.43 12.45
CA LYS A 52 9.55 1.51 13.05
C LYS A 52 10.17 0.42 13.91
N THR A 53 11.13 -0.33 13.38
CA THR A 53 11.83 -1.41 14.09
C THR A 53 12.67 -0.87 15.27
N THR A 54 13.25 0.32 15.11
CA THR A 54 14.01 1.00 16.17
C THR A 54 13.09 1.41 17.32
N ILE A 55 11.97 2.05 17.02
CA ILE A 55 10.95 2.45 17.97
C ILE A 55 10.45 1.24 18.76
N ALA A 56 10.10 0.15 18.07
CA ALA A 56 9.64 -1.06 18.74
C ALA A 56 10.66 -1.62 19.72
N ARG A 57 11.96 -1.62 19.39
CA ARG A 57 13.04 -2.08 20.29
C ARG A 57 13.21 -1.15 21.48
N VAL A 58 13.17 0.16 21.25
CA VAL A 58 13.25 1.15 22.34
C VAL A 58 12.07 0.99 23.30
N LEU A 59 10.84 0.87 22.80
CA LEU A 59 9.66 0.64 23.63
C LEU A 59 9.75 -0.68 24.39
N GLY A 60 10.38 -1.70 23.81
CA GLY A 60 10.68 -2.96 24.49
C GLY A 60 11.65 -2.79 25.64
N ALA A 61 12.74 -2.05 25.43
CA ALA A 61 13.76 -1.79 26.45
C ALA A 61 13.23 -0.94 27.63
N GLU A 62 12.40 0.07 27.32
CA GLU A 62 11.81 0.98 28.32
C GLU A 62 10.69 0.35 29.16
N SER A 63 10.21 -0.86 28.82
CA SER A 63 9.04 -1.48 29.46
C SER A 63 9.32 -2.71 30.30
N ASP A 64 10.57 -3.00 30.64
CA ASP A 64 11.00 -4.21 31.40
C ASP A 64 10.37 -5.53 30.90
N ALA A 65 9.99 -5.57 29.60
CA ALA A 65 9.31 -6.70 28.99
C ALA A 65 10.27 -7.56 28.18
N PHE A 66 9.97 -8.85 28.09
CA PHE A 66 10.71 -9.74 27.21
C PHE A 66 10.36 -9.47 25.75
N PHE A 67 11.31 -9.00 24.97
CA PHE A 67 11.11 -8.61 23.59
C PHE A 67 11.40 -9.76 22.62
N VAL A 68 10.39 -10.13 21.82
CA VAL A 68 10.50 -11.12 20.73
C VAL A 68 10.19 -10.43 19.42
N ALA A 69 11.06 -10.60 18.42
CA ALA A 69 10.85 -10.08 17.07
C ALA A 69 10.65 -11.24 16.09
N ILE A 70 9.61 -11.12 15.28
CA ILE A 70 9.34 -12.01 14.14
C ILE A 70 9.12 -11.18 12.88
N SER A 71 9.37 -11.81 11.73
CA SER A 71 9.11 -11.23 10.42
C SER A 71 7.93 -11.94 9.74
N ALA A 72 6.88 -11.19 9.39
CA ALA A 72 5.75 -11.76 8.69
C ALA A 72 6.08 -12.31 7.29
N VAL A 73 7.28 -12.01 6.77
CA VAL A 73 7.78 -12.52 5.49
C VAL A 73 8.31 -13.95 5.62
N PHE A 74 8.98 -14.27 6.74
CA PHE A 74 9.69 -15.54 6.91
C PHE A 74 9.03 -16.47 7.92
N ASP A 75 8.28 -15.92 8.89
CA ASP A 75 7.75 -16.67 10.02
C ASP A 75 6.26 -17.01 9.82
N GLY A 76 5.90 -18.26 10.12
CA GLY A 76 4.53 -18.78 9.95
C GLY A 76 3.79 -18.98 11.26
N VAL A 77 2.57 -19.55 11.19
CA VAL A 77 1.72 -19.86 12.36
C VAL A 77 2.45 -20.76 13.38
N GLY A 78 3.34 -21.64 12.92
CA GLY A 78 4.13 -22.51 13.80
C GLY A 78 5.02 -21.74 14.74
N GLU A 79 5.66 -20.67 14.27
CA GLU A 79 6.51 -19.82 15.10
C GLU A 79 5.69 -18.97 16.07
N LEU A 80 4.56 -18.44 15.63
CA LEU A 80 3.61 -17.75 16.51
C LEU A 80 3.19 -18.62 17.70
N ARG A 81 2.87 -19.89 17.47
CA ARG A 81 2.48 -20.82 18.54
C ARG A 81 3.60 -21.03 19.58
N LYS A 82 4.85 -21.13 19.14
CA LYS A 82 6.00 -21.25 20.05
C LYS A 82 6.16 -19.98 20.89
N VAL A 83 6.02 -18.81 20.26
CA VAL A 83 6.10 -17.53 20.96
C VAL A 83 4.99 -17.42 22.00
N PHE A 84 3.75 -17.81 21.68
CA PHE A 84 2.64 -17.75 22.63
C PHE A 84 2.85 -18.70 23.83
N ALA A 85 3.23 -19.95 23.58
CA ALA A 85 3.51 -20.90 24.66
C ALA A 85 4.65 -20.41 25.59
N ALA A 86 5.70 -19.81 25.01
CA ALA A 86 6.77 -19.23 25.79
C ALA A 86 6.33 -17.94 26.54
N ALA A 87 5.42 -17.16 25.98
CA ALA A 87 4.85 -15.97 26.60
C ALA A 87 3.93 -16.35 27.78
N GLU A 88 3.10 -17.38 27.63
CA GLU A 88 2.29 -17.95 28.71
C GLU A 88 3.15 -18.39 29.88
N ALA A 89 4.24 -19.12 29.62
CA ALA A 89 5.16 -19.52 30.66
C ALA A 89 5.77 -18.32 31.42
N ARG A 90 6.17 -17.26 30.69
CA ARG A 90 6.71 -16.03 31.34
C ARG A 90 5.65 -15.26 32.10
N ALA A 91 4.41 -15.29 31.65
CA ALA A 91 3.31 -14.61 32.33
C ALA A 91 3.06 -15.21 33.76
N HIS A 92 3.33 -16.50 33.98
CA HIS A 92 3.32 -17.11 35.31
C HIS A 92 4.38 -16.50 36.23
N ASP A 93 5.47 -16.01 35.68
CA ASP A 93 6.55 -15.35 36.43
C ASP A 93 6.36 -13.81 36.46
N ASN A 94 5.19 -13.30 36.06
CA ASN A 94 4.87 -11.88 35.94
C ASN A 94 5.76 -11.12 34.93
N ILE A 95 6.32 -11.81 33.95
CA ILE A 95 7.13 -11.20 32.88
C ILE A 95 6.25 -10.99 31.65
N GLN A 96 5.99 -9.72 31.32
CA GLN A 96 5.27 -9.35 30.10
C GLN A 96 6.09 -9.68 28.85
N THR A 97 5.47 -10.23 27.83
CA THR A 97 6.11 -10.43 26.53
C THR A 97 5.62 -9.39 25.50
N ILE A 98 6.56 -8.68 24.87
CA ILE A 98 6.29 -7.87 23.69
C ILE A 98 6.60 -8.70 22.46
N LEU A 99 5.60 -8.88 21.60
CA LEU A 99 5.77 -9.47 20.28
C LEU A 99 5.84 -8.36 19.24
N PHE A 100 7.01 -8.14 18.67
CA PHE A 100 7.19 -7.28 17.52
C PHE A 100 7.01 -8.08 16.23
N VAL A 101 6.11 -7.63 15.35
CA VAL A 101 5.87 -8.23 14.04
C VAL A 101 6.23 -7.23 12.95
N ASP A 102 7.35 -7.47 12.26
CA ASP A 102 7.76 -6.65 11.14
C ASP A 102 6.96 -7.02 9.89
N GLU A 103 6.56 -6.01 9.12
CA GLU A 103 5.72 -6.14 7.91
C GLU A 103 4.42 -6.92 8.17
N ILE A 104 3.72 -6.60 9.26
CA ILE A 104 2.52 -7.32 9.74
C ILE A 104 1.42 -7.45 8.65
N HIS A 105 1.37 -6.57 7.66
CA HIS A 105 0.46 -6.64 6.52
C HIS A 105 0.68 -7.88 5.63
N ARG A 106 1.84 -8.55 5.74
CA ARG A 106 2.14 -9.80 5.03
C ARG A 106 1.46 -11.02 5.65
N PHE A 107 0.99 -10.92 6.88
CA PHE A 107 0.19 -11.98 7.48
C PHE A 107 -1.16 -12.10 6.78
N ASN A 108 -1.53 -13.32 6.40
CA ASN A 108 -2.86 -13.61 5.92
C ASN A 108 -3.89 -13.53 7.07
N LYS A 109 -5.19 -13.59 6.73
CA LYS A 109 -6.27 -13.46 7.70
C LYS A 109 -6.16 -14.46 8.86
N ALA A 110 -5.84 -15.74 8.58
CA ALA A 110 -5.72 -16.78 9.62
C ALA A 110 -4.54 -16.51 10.57
N GLN A 111 -3.44 -15.94 10.09
CA GLN A 111 -2.30 -15.54 10.91
C GLN A 111 -2.63 -14.32 11.78
N GLN A 112 -3.35 -13.34 11.23
CA GLN A 112 -3.83 -12.19 12.01
C GLN A 112 -4.84 -12.62 13.08
N ASP A 113 -5.77 -13.52 12.74
CA ASP A 113 -6.75 -14.08 13.69
C ASP A 113 -6.07 -14.87 14.81
N ALA A 114 -4.95 -15.55 14.53
CA ALA A 114 -4.18 -16.28 15.54
C ALA A 114 -3.54 -15.39 16.61
N LEU A 115 -3.33 -14.09 16.33
CA LEU A 115 -2.82 -13.13 17.34
C LEU A 115 -3.88 -12.72 18.36
N LEU A 116 -5.17 -12.75 17.98
CA LEU A 116 -6.26 -12.18 18.78
C LEU A 116 -6.36 -12.78 20.19
N PRO A 117 -6.38 -14.12 20.39
CA PRO A 117 -6.52 -14.68 21.73
C PRO A 117 -5.39 -14.27 22.68
N ALA A 118 -4.16 -14.21 22.18
CA ALA A 118 -2.99 -13.87 22.98
C ALA A 118 -2.94 -12.36 23.33
N VAL A 119 -3.43 -11.50 22.43
CA VAL A 119 -3.57 -10.06 22.68
C VAL A 119 -4.71 -9.78 23.65
N GLU A 120 -5.87 -10.42 23.47
CA GLU A 120 -7.05 -10.26 24.34
C GLU A 120 -6.81 -10.75 25.77
N ALA A 121 -6.11 -11.88 25.92
CA ALA A 121 -5.75 -12.40 27.23
C ALA A 121 -4.58 -11.64 27.90
N GLY A 122 -3.98 -10.66 27.22
CA GLY A 122 -2.82 -9.93 27.72
C GLY A 122 -1.54 -10.77 27.84
N ILE A 123 -1.51 -11.98 27.24
CA ILE A 123 -0.33 -12.87 27.23
C ILE A 123 0.83 -12.21 26.47
N ILE A 124 0.48 -11.51 25.38
CA ILE A 124 1.43 -10.71 24.63
C ILE A 124 0.92 -9.26 24.50
N ARG A 125 1.85 -8.33 24.43
CA ARG A 125 1.64 -6.98 23.91
C ARG A 125 2.18 -6.93 22.49
N LEU A 126 1.32 -6.64 21.53
CA LEU A 126 1.68 -6.62 20.12
C LEU A 126 2.22 -5.24 19.70
N ILE A 127 3.36 -5.22 19.03
CA ILE A 127 3.84 -4.08 18.28
C ILE A 127 3.96 -4.50 16.80
N GLY A 128 3.00 -4.10 15.95
CA GLY A 128 3.07 -4.32 14.52
C GLY A 128 3.81 -3.20 13.80
N ALA A 129 4.58 -3.50 12.77
CA ALA A 129 5.14 -2.51 11.85
C ALA A 129 4.61 -2.75 10.44
N THR A 130 4.26 -1.69 9.73
CA THR A 130 3.77 -1.78 8.35
C THR A 130 4.07 -0.51 7.56
N THR A 131 4.33 -0.68 6.26
CA THR A 131 4.39 0.40 5.28
C THR A 131 3.05 0.62 4.58
N GLU A 132 2.13 -0.35 4.62
CA GLU A 132 0.80 -0.25 4.03
C GLU A 132 -0.22 0.33 5.01
N ASN A 133 -1.28 0.96 4.48
CA ASN A 133 -2.35 1.50 5.31
C ASN A 133 -3.06 0.37 6.09
N PRO A 134 -2.99 0.38 7.43
CA PRO A 134 -3.55 -0.68 8.27
C PRO A 134 -5.04 -0.95 8.03
N SER A 135 -5.81 0.09 7.67
CA SER A 135 -7.24 -0.03 7.41
C SER A 135 -7.59 -0.94 6.23
N PHE A 136 -6.63 -1.20 5.33
CA PHE A 136 -6.81 -2.08 4.17
C PHE A 136 -6.10 -3.42 4.32
N SER A 137 -5.06 -3.48 5.14
CA SER A 137 -4.17 -4.63 5.26
C SER A 137 -4.39 -5.47 6.51
N LEU A 138 -5.00 -4.90 7.55
CA LEU A 138 -5.31 -5.61 8.79
C LEU A 138 -6.81 -5.85 8.95
N ASN A 139 -7.17 -6.95 9.60
CA ASN A 139 -8.56 -7.26 9.86
C ASN A 139 -9.15 -6.34 10.96
N SER A 140 -10.46 -6.13 10.92
CA SER A 140 -11.17 -5.23 11.83
C SER A 140 -11.08 -5.67 13.29
N ALA A 141 -10.97 -6.97 13.56
CA ALA A 141 -10.83 -7.51 14.91
C ALA A 141 -9.49 -7.13 15.53
N LEU A 142 -8.40 -7.16 14.77
CA LEU A 142 -7.09 -6.73 15.24
C LEU A 142 -7.04 -5.21 15.38
N LEU A 143 -7.59 -4.47 14.40
CA LEU A 143 -7.64 -3.00 14.44
C LEU A 143 -8.36 -2.45 15.67
N SER A 144 -9.41 -3.12 16.15
CA SER A 144 -10.15 -2.69 17.34
C SER A 144 -9.38 -2.87 18.66
N ARG A 145 -8.22 -3.55 18.63
CA ARG A 145 -7.41 -3.90 19.81
C ARG A 145 -6.02 -3.29 19.82
N VAL A 146 -5.70 -2.52 18.79
CA VAL A 146 -4.39 -1.86 18.67
C VAL A 146 -4.55 -0.37 18.45
N GLN A 147 -3.63 0.41 18.98
CA GLN A 147 -3.52 1.83 18.67
C GLN A 147 -2.66 1.99 17.41
N ILE A 148 -3.09 2.80 16.44
CA ILE A 148 -2.31 3.11 15.25
C ILE A 148 -1.50 4.38 15.51
N ILE A 149 -0.17 4.27 15.37
CA ILE A 149 0.75 5.40 15.42
C ILE A 149 1.25 5.66 13.99
N VAL A 150 0.92 6.83 13.47
CA VAL A 150 1.35 7.24 12.13
C VAL A 150 2.72 7.90 12.22
N LEU A 151 3.69 7.38 11.50
CA LEU A 151 5.05 7.90 11.40
C LEU A 151 5.21 8.60 10.05
N GLY A 152 5.71 9.84 10.09
CA GLY A 152 6.06 10.59 8.89
C GLY A 152 7.43 10.21 8.34
N ALA A 153 7.68 10.51 7.06
CA ALA A 153 9.04 10.61 6.55
C ALA A 153 9.83 11.62 7.40
N LEU A 154 11.12 11.39 7.58
CA LEU A 154 11.96 12.32 8.35
C LEU A 154 12.11 13.62 7.57
N ASP A 155 11.97 14.74 8.25
CA ASP A 155 12.24 16.03 7.64
C ASP A 155 13.75 16.26 7.44
N GLU A 156 14.09 17.26 6.69
CA GLU A 156 15.48 17.61 6.38
C GLU A 156 16.31 17.88 7.65
N ALA A 157 15.72 18.52 8.66
CA ALA A 157 16.38 18.77 9.93
C ALA A 157 16.71 17.48 10.69
N ALA A 158 15.80 16.51 10.69
CA ALA A 158 16.01 15.19 11.28
C ALA A 158 17.10 14.39 10.55
N LEU A 159 17.12 14.44 9.20
CA LEU A 159 18.18 13.81 8.42
C LEU A 159 19.55 14.44 8.67
N HIS A 160 19.64 15.76 8.77
CA HIS A 160 20.89 16.44 9.17
C HIS A 160 21.36 16.01 10.56
N GLN A 161 20.45 15.83 11.53
CA GLN A 161 20.80 15.30 12.85
C GLN A 161 21.37 13.86 12.78
N LEU A 162 20.84 13.01 11.90
CA LEU A 162 21.38 11.66 11.69
C LEU A 162 22.79 11.72 11.09
N VAL A 163 23.03 12.61 10.12
CA VAL A 163 24.37 12.82 9.55
C VAL A 163 25.33 13.30 10.65
N SER A 164 24.93 14.27 11.48
CA SER A 164 25.78 14.77 12.59
C SER A 164 26.04 13.68 13.64
N ARG A 165 25.09 12.79 13.89
CA ARG A 165 25.31 11.61 14.78
C ARG A 165 26.35 10.65 14.18
N ALA A 166 26.35 10.46 12.86
CA ALA A 166 27.37 9.68 12.17
C ALA A 166 28.74 10.35 12.24
N GLU A 167 28.83 11.67 12.05
CA GLU A 167 30.08 12.45 12.19
C GLU A 167 30.68 12.33 13.59
N ALA A 168 29.83 12.38 14.61
CA ALA A 168 30.26 12.20 16.00
C ALA A 168 30.79 10.76 16.23
N HIS A 169 30.18 9.74 15.61
CA HIS A 169 30.66 8.35 15.70
C HIS A 169 32.03 8.14 15.02
N TYR A 170 32.23 8.75 13.86
CA TYR A 170 33.51 8.67 13.14
C TYR A 170 34.55 9.65 13.67
N GLU A 171 34.21 10.48 14.64
CA GLU A 171 35.06 11.56 15.18
C GLU A 171 35.65 12.46 14.07
N ARG A 172 34.91 12.58 12.98
CA ARG A 172 35.31 13.30 11.77
C ARG A 172 34.08 13.84 11.03
N ASN A 173 34.16 15.07 10.52
CA ASN A 173 33.11 15.60 9.63
C ASN A 173 32.98 14.74 8.36
N LEU A 174 31.76 14.66 7.83
CA LEU A 174 31.51 13.98 6.55
C LEU A 174 32.38 14.62 5.46
N PRO A 175 33.23 13.84 4.75
CA PRO A 175 34.22 14.37 3.83
C PRO A 175 33.59 14.79 2.48
N VAL A 176 32.69 15.74 2.51
CA VAL A 176 31.97 16.30 1.36
C VAL A 176 31.88 17.82 1.49
N THR A 177 31.67 18.52 0.37
CA THR A 177 31.35 19.96 0.39
C THR A 177 29.96 20.20 0.97
N ASP A 178 29.65 21.44 1.40
CA ASP A 178 28.33 21.79 1.97
C ASP A 178 27.19 21.54 0.97
N ASP A 179 27.40 21.86 -0.31
CA ASP A 179 26.41 21.60 -1.37
C ASP A 179 26.20 20.08 -1.58
N ALA A 180 27.29 19.29 -1.52
CA ALA A 180 27.22 17.86 -1.62
C ALA A 180 26.53 17.24 -0.38
N ARG A 181 26.73 17.80 0.82
CA ARG A 181 26.03 17.40 2.05
C ARG A 181 24.52 17.64 1.92
N ALA A 182 24.11 18.79 1.41
CA ALA A 182 22.69 19.08 1.14
C ALA A 182 22.11 18.09 0.12
N ALA A 183 22.88 17.76 -0.93
CA ALA A 183 22.47 16.77 -1.92
C ALA A 183 22.28 15.38 -1.30
N VAL A 184 23.15 14.91 -0.40
CA VAL A 184 23.03 13.62 0.30
C VAL A 184 21.74 13.56 1.12
N VAL A 185 21.40 14.64 1.83
CA VAL A 185 20.15 14.72 2.62
C VAL A 185 18.93 14.74 1.70
N ALA A 186 18.95 15.51 0.61
CA ALA A 186 17.88 15.53 -0.37
C ALA A 186 17.68 14.16 -1.06
N TYR A 187 18.78 13.45 -1.34
CA TYR A 187 18.74 12.09 -1.93
C TYR A 187 18.12 11.06 -0.98
N ALA A 188 18.19 11.28 0.33
CA ALA A 188 17.63 10.36 1.31
C ALA A 188 16.09 10.41 1.40
N ASP A 189 15.46 11.48 0.92
CA ASP A 189 14.01 11.66 0.79
C ASP A 189 13.20 11.20 2.02
N GLY A 190 13.68 11.54 3.21
CA GLY A 190 13.03 11.19 4.47
C GLY A 190 13.33 9.80 5.04
N ASP A 191 14.19 8.99 4.37
CA ASP A 191 14.62 7.68 4.86
C ASP A 191 15.91 7.77 5.69
N GLY A 192 15.76 7.62 7.03
CA GLY A 192 16.88 7.69 7.98
C GLY A 192 17.86 6.52 7.85
N ARG A 193 17.43 5.33 7.43
CA ARG A 193 18.33 4.20 7.18
C ARG A 193 19.15 4.45 5.94
N TYR A 194 18.51 4.99 4.91
CA TYR A 194 19.17 5.26 3.64
C TYR A 194 20.23 6.37 3.78
N VAL A 195 19.94 7.48 4.48
CA VAL A 195 20.94 8.52 4.70
C VAL A 195 22.17 7.99 5.44
N LEU A 196 22.01 7.14 6.46
CA LEU A 196 23.14 6.54 7.17
C LEU A 196 23.95 5.58 6.29
N ASN A 197 23.30 4.81 5.42
CA ASN A 197 23.99 3.97 4.44
C ASN A 197 24.75 4.81 3.41
N LEU A 198 24.19 5.95 2.97
CA LEU A 198 24.93 6.89 2.09
C LEU A 198 26.16 7.45 2.77
N VAL A 199 26.01 7.90 3.99
CA VAL A 199 27.10 8.46 4.81
C VAL A 199 28.23 7.45 5.01
N GLU A 200 27.91 6.19 5.36
CA GLU A 200 28.88 5.10 5.50
C GLU A 200 29.71 4.91 4.24
N ARG A 201 29.06 4.88 3.07
CA ARG A 201 29.74 4.76 1.78
C ARG A 201 30.61 5.95 1.43
N LEU A 202 30.18 7.14 1.76
CA LEU A 202 30.97 8.35 1.49
C LEU A 202 32.24 8.36 2.33
N TYR A 203 32.20 7.91 3.58
CA TYR A 203 33.40 7.72 4.40
C TYR A 203 34.34 6.66 3.80
N GLU A 204 33.79 5.54 3.30
CA GLU A 204 34.60 4.50 2.64
C GLU A 204 35.26 4.97 1.33
N ALA A 205 34.52 5.76 0.53
CA ALA A 205 34.96 6.18 -0.81
C ALA A 205 35.93 7.38 -0.77
N ALA A 206 35.74 8.30 0.18
CA ALA A 206 36.46 9.55 0.20
C ALA A 206 37.93 9.40 0.64
N GLY A 207 38.23 8.42 1.50
CA GLY A 207 39.54 8.38 2.16
C GLY A 207 39.85 9.69 2.87
N ASP A 208 40.92 10.41 2.44
CA ASP A 208 41.28 11.72 2.97
C ASP A 208 40.82 12.91 2.10
N ALA A 209 40.18 12.64 0.96
CA ALA A 209 39.69 13.68 0.04
C ALA A 209 38.35 14.25 0.50
N VAL A 210 38.05 15.48 0.06
CA VAL A 210 36.70 16.08 0.19
C VAL A 210 35.98 15.98 -1.14
N LEU A 211 34.84 15.28 -1.16
CA LEU A 211 34.08 15.00 -2.36
C LEU A 211 33.14 16.16 -2.72
N GLY A 212 33.14 16.56 -3.98
CA GLY A 212 32.17 17.52 -4.52
C GLY A 212 30.86 16.85 -4.94
N THR A 213 29.88 17.68 -5.32
CA THR A 213 28.52 17.21 -5.71
C THR A 213 28.54 16.19 -6.84
N ASP A 214 29.41 16.39 -7.87
CA ASP A 214 29.50 15.46 -9.01
C ASP A 214 30.10 14.11 -8.62
N GLU A 215 31.01 14.08 -7.67
CA GLU A 215 31.65 12.88 -7.17
C GLU A 215 30.68 12.09 -6.30
N VAL A 216 29.97 12.77 -5.43
CA VAL A 216 28.89 12.20 -4.64
C VAL A 216 27.83 11.62 -5.56
N ALA A 217 27.35 12.37 -6.55
CA ALA A 217 26.36 11.86 -7.53
C ALA A 217 26.86 10.60 -8.26
N ARG A 218 28.15 10.53 -8.65
CA ARG A 218 28.73 9.32 -9.26
C ARG A 218 28.79 8.12 -8.31
N ILE A 219 29.17 8.34 -7.05
CA ILE A 219 29.23 7.28 -6.04
C ILE A 219 27.82 6.74 -5.77
N LEU A 220 26.82 7.61 -5.73
CA LEU A 220 25.42 7.25 -5.53
C LEU A 220 24.84 6.53 -6.76
N SER A 221 25.13 7.01 -7.98
CA SER A 221 24.60 6.43 -9.23
C SER A 221 25.26 5.10 -9.64
N GLN A 222 26.55 4.89 -9.39
CA GLN A 222 27.25 3.64 -9.75
C GLN A 222 26.71 2.39 -9.05
N ARG A 223 26.01 2.54 -7.94
CA ARG A 223 25.43 1.42 -7.17
C ARG A 223 23.91 1.40 -7.19
N ALA A 224 23.24 2.46 -7.65
CA ALA A 224 21.80 2.45 -7.95
C ALA A 224 21.45 1.34 -8.97
N LEU A 225 22.37 1.03 -9.87
CA LEU A 225 22.28 -0.13 -10.78
C LEU A 225 22.31 -1.50 -10.06
N ASN A 226 22.77 -1.57 -8.81
CA ASN A 226 23.00 -2.84 -8.12
C ASN A 226 22.27 -3.01 -6.78
N TYR A 227 21.62 -1.98 -6.21
CA TYR A 227 21.17 -2.08 -4.81
C TYR A 227 19.77 -1.57 -4.48
N ASP A 228 19.05 -0.90 -5.38
CA ASP A 228 17.73 -0.37 -5.06
C ASP A 228 16.61 -1.38 -5.33
N LYS A 229 16.50 -2.38 -4.42
CA LYS A 229 15.33 -3.25 -4.30
C LYS A 229 14.28 -2.73 -3.31
N ALA A 230 14.46 -1.52 -2.77
CA ALA A 230 13.58 -1.02 -1.72
C ALA A 230 13.34 0.50 -1.83
N GLY A 231 12.36 0.93 -2.57
CA GLY A 231 11.52 2.05 -2.21
C GLY A 231 11.27 3.10 -3.28
N ASP A 232 12.07 4.09 -3.55
CA ASP A 232 11.63 5.33 -4.21
C ASP A 232 11.89 5.39 -5.71
N GLU A 233 12.97 4.81 -6.23
CA GLU A 233 13.14 4.66 -7.68
C GLU A 233 12.04 3.77 -8.30
N HIS A 234 11.60 2.74 -7.61
CA HIS A 234 10.44 1.94 -7.98
C HIS A 234 9.18 2.78 -8.20
N PHE A 235 8.86 3.67 -7.24
CA PHE A 235 7.70 4.55 -7.36
C PHE A 235 7.88 5.56 -8.49
N ASN A 236 9.08 6.06 -8.72
CA ASN A 236 9.36 7.01 -9.77
C ASN A 236 9.32 6.36 -11.15
N LEU A 237 9.94 5.20 -11.33
CA LEU A 237 9.96 4.48 -12.61
C LEU A 237 8.57 3.97 -13.01
N ILE A 238 7.84 3.33 -12.09
CA ILE A 238 6.46 2.90 -12.37
C ILE A 238 5.51 4.08 -12.58
N SER A 239 5.73 5.20 -11.89
CA SER A 239 4.97 6.44 -12.11
C SER A 239 5.27 7.03 -13.48
N ALA A 240 6.53 7.03 -13.93
CA ALA A 240 6.93 7.46 -15.26
C ALA A 240 6.30 6.58 -16.35
N LEU A 241 6.36 5.25 -16.20
CA LEU A 241 5.68 4.30 -17.09
C LEU A 241 4.18 4.60 -17.19
N HIS A 242 3.47 4.74 -16.07
CA HIS A 242 2.03 5.03 -16.06
C HIS A 242 1.70 6.39 -16.68
N LYS A 243 2.53 7.42 -16.46
CA LYS A 243 2.34 8.74 -17.07
C LYS A 243 2.55 8.69 -18.59
N SER A 244 3.54 7.96 -19.06
CA SER A 244 3.79 7.74 -20.50
C SER A 244 2.62 6.99 -21.15
N LEU A 245 2.10 5.95 -20.51
CA LEU A 245 0.91 5.22 -20.95
C LEU A 245 -0.33 6.15 -21.06
N ARG A 246 -0.56 7.02 -20.04
CA ARG A 246 -1.66 8.00 -20.07
C ARG A 246 -1.49 9.05 -21.16
N ALA A 247 -0.27 9.48 -21.41
CA ALA A 247 0.07 10.39 -22.48
C ALA A 247 -0.03 9.76 -23.88
N SER A 248 -0.24 8.43 -23.97
CA SER A 248 -0.18 7.65 -25.21
C SER A 248 1.18 7.75 -25.91
N ASP A 249 2.24 7.96 -25.14
CA ASP A 249 3.62 7.95 -25.60
C ASP A 249 4.18 6.53 -25.48
N CYS A 250 4.08 5.80 -26.59
CA CYS A 250 4.47 4.38 -26.65
C CYS A 250 5.97 4.19 -26.46
N ASP A 251 6.78 5.05 -27.06
CA ASP A 251 8.23 4.91 -27.02
C ASP A 251 8.79 5.24 -25.63
N ALA A 252 8.28 6.29 -24.99
CA ALA A 252 8.61 6.60 -23.60
C ALA A 252 8.16 5.47 -22.65
N ALA A 253 6.97 4.90 -22.86
CA ALA A 253 6.48 3.78 -22.05
C ALA A 253 7.37 2.55 -22.18
N LEU A 254 7.80 2.17 -23.38
CA LEU A 254 8.77 1.10 -23.61
C LEU A 254 10.13 1.38 -22.99
N TYR A 255 10.61 2.63 -23.09
CA TYR A 255 11.87 3.03 -22.45
C TYR A 255 11.82 2.83 -20.94
N TRP A 256 10.74 3.28 -20.27
CA TRP A 256 10.60 3.11 -18.83
C TRP A 256 10.41 1.66 -18.42
N LEU A 257 9.69 0.84 -19.22
CA LEU A 257 9.64 -0.60 -19.00
C LEU A 257 11.06 -1.22 -19.05
N ALA A 258 11.83 -0.91 -20.09
CA ALA A 258 13.20 -1.42 -20.24
C ALA A 258 14.10 -0.98 -19.07
N ARG A 259 13.98 0.28 -18.61
CA ARG A 259 14.70 0.77 -17.42
C ARG A 259 14.35 -0.01 -16.16
N MET A 260 13.06 -0.34 -15.95
CA MET A 260 12.62 -1.15 -14.82
C MET A 260 13.17 -2.58 -14.90
N MET A 261 13.09 -3.21 -16.06
CA MET A 261 13.61 -4.56 -16.26
C MET A 261 15.14 -4.63 -16.04
N LEU A 262 15.91 -3.65 -16.56
CA LEU A 262 17.35 -3.56 -16.35
C LEU A 262 17.74 -3.24 -14.91
N ALA A 263 16.90 -2.53 -14.17
CA ALA A 263 17.07 -2.30 -12.74
C ALA A 263 16.77 -3.55 -11.89
N GLY A 264 16.31 -4.65 -12.50
CA GLY A 264 15.98 -5.89 -11.80
C GLY A 264 14.63 -5.86 -11.08
N GLU A 265 13.71 -5.01 -11.54
CA GLU A 265 12.34 -5.00 -11.05
C GLU A 265 11.65 -6.34 -11.29
N ASP A 266 10.87 -6.80 -10.32
CA ASP A 266 10.06 -8.00 -10.49
C ASP A 266 9.02 -7.79 -11.62
N PRO A 267 9.12 -8.52 -12.75
CA PRO A 267 8.16 -8.39 -13.84
C PRO A 267 6.70 -8.60 -13.42
N ARG A 268 6.45 -9.42 -12.39
CA ARG A 268 5.11 -9.61 -11.83
C ARG A 268 4.59 -8.37 -11.11
N TYR A 269 5.48 -7.59 -10.49
CA TYR A 269 5.10 -6.29 -9.96
C TYR A 269 4.68 -5.34 -11.09
N ILE A 270 5.45 -5.26 -12.17
CA ILE A 270 5.13 -4.44 -13.34
C ILE A 270 3.77 -4.89 -13.92
N LEU A 271 3.57 -6.18 -14.14
CA LEU A 271 2.32 -6.75 -14.67
C LEU A 271 1.11 -6.43 -13.77
N ARG A 272 1.25 -6.53 -12.46
CA ARG A 272 0.20 -6.13 -11.49
C ARG A 272 -0.20 -4.66 -11.67
N ARG A 273 0.77 -3.79 -11.88
CA ARG A 273 0.54 -2.37 -12.10
C ARG A 273 -0.10 -2.09 -13.45
N LEU A 274 0.24 -2.85 -14.49
CA LEU A 274 -0.36 -2.77 -15.82
C LEU A 274 -1.82 -3.28 -15.84
N VAL A 275 -2.13 -4.36 -15.11
CA VAL A 275 -3.52 -4.82 -14.90
C VAL A 275 -4.36 -3.73 -14.24
N ARG A 276 -3.81 -3.08 -13.20
CA ARG A 276 -4.49 -1.94 -12.57
C ARG A 276 -4.69 -0.79 -13.56
N PHE A 277 -3.67 -0.45 -14.34
CA PHE A 277 -3.77 0.60 -15.36
C PHE A 277 -4.87 0.29 -16.39
N ALA A 278 -4.94 -0.96 -16.87
CA ALA A 278 -5.99 -1.40 -17.78
C ALA A 278 -7.40 -1.20 -17.21
N SER A 279 -7.58 -1.44 -15.90
CA SER A 279 -8.88 -1.26 -15.24
C SER A 279 -9.19 0.21 -14.94
N GLU A 280 -8.20 0.99 -14.51
CA GLU A 280 -8.38 2.36 -13.98
C GLU A 280 -8.35 3.42 -15.09
N ASP A 281 -7.40 3.32 -16.04
CA ASP A 281 -7.09 4.35 -17.03
C ASP A 281 -7.64 4.04 -18.44
N ILE A 282 -7.80 2.77 -18.79
CA ILE A 282 -8.46 2.34 -20.03
C ILE A 282 -9.95 2.07 -19.75
N GLY A 283 -10.24 1.28 -18.72
CA GLY A 283 -11.60 0.97 -18.31
C GLY A 283 -12.46 0.41 -19.43
N LEU A 284 -13.68 0.90 -19.54
CA LEU A 284 -14.64 0.45 -20.54
C LEU A 284 -14.48 1.15 -21.91
N ALA A 285 -13.51 2.06 -22.07
CA ALA A 285 -13.17 2.56 -23.40
C ALA A 285 -12.62 1.48 -24.32
N ASP A 286 -11.93 0.47 -23.72
CA ASP A 286 -11.56 -0.77 -24.39
C ASP A 286 -11.79 -1.97 -23.43
N PRO A 287 -12.91 -2.70 -23.58
CA PRO A 287 -13.26 -3.83 -22.74
C PRO A 287 -12.27 -4.99 -22.77
N LEU A 288 -11.39 -5.05 -23.77
CA LEU A 288 -10.40 -6.12 -23.91
C LEU A 288 -9.14 -5.85 -23.08
N ALA A 289 -8.91 -4.62 -22.62
CA ALA A 289 -7.65 -4.21 -22.00
C ALA A 289 -7.27 -5.07 -20.77
N VAL A 290 -8.22 -5.31 -19.88
CA VAL A 290 -7.98 -6.15 -18.69
C VAL A 290 -7.68 -7.59 -19.08
N GLY A 291 -8.43 -8.16 -20.02
CA GLY A 291 -8.19 -9.54 -20.52
C GLY A 291 -6.80 -9.67 -21.16
N ARG A 292 -6.37 -8.68 -21.93
CA ARG A 292 -5.01 -8.63 -22.52
C ARG A 292 -3.93 -8.56 -21.44
N ALA A 293 -4.14 -7.74 -20.41
CA ALA A 293 -3.19 -7.62 -19.30
C ALA A 293 -3.05 -8.92 -18.50
N VAL A 294 -4.16 -9.63 -18.26
CA VAL A 294 -4.14 -10.95 -17.60
C VAL A 294 -3.48 -11.99 -18.49
N ALA A 295 -3.77 -12.01 -19.80
CA ALA A 295 -3.15 -12.93 -20.75
C ALA A 295 -1.62 -12.72 -20.84
N ALA A 296 -1.15 -11.48 -20.85
CA ALA A 296 0.28 -11.16 -20.81
C ALA A 296 0.94 -11.65 -19.52
N TRP A 297 0.26 -11.51 -18.38
CA TRP A 297 0.74 -12.05 -17.10
C TRP A 297 0.89 -13.57 -17.15
N GLU A 298 -0.15 -14.28 -17.61
CA GLU A 298 -0.11 -15.73 -17.75
C GLU A 298 0.98 -16.20 -18.73
N SER A 299 1.19 -15.46 -19.82
CA SER A 299 2.27 -15.75 -20.78
C SER A 299 3.64 -15.62 -20.12
N TYR A 300 3.85 -14.54 -19.34
CA TYR A 300 5.09 -14.35 -18.60
C TYR A 300 5.31 -15.45 -17.56
N ASP A 301 4.28 -15.85 -16.80
CA ASP A 301 4.39 -16.89 -15.77
C ASP A 301 4.75 -18.27 -16.34
N ARG A 302 4.38 -18.52 -17.61
CA ARG A 302 4.70 -19.78 -18.31
C ARG A 302 6.08 -19.80 -18.96
N LEU A 303 6.52 -18.65 -19.50
CA LEU A 303 7.78 -18.56 -20.27
C LEU A 303 8.95 -18.09 -19.40
N GLY A 304 8.72 -17.17 -18.48
CA GLY A 304 9.79 -16.50 -17.72
C GLY A 304 10.66 -15.57 -18.59
N SER A 305 11.63 -14.89 -17.95
CA SER A 305 12.63 -14.11 -18.69
C SER A 305 13.70 -15.03 -19.29
N PRO A 306 14.24 -14.72 -20.50
CA PRO A 306 13.94 -13.51 -21.28
C PRO A 306 12.75 -13.65 -22.25
N GLU A 307 12.22 -14.84 -22.48
CA GLU A 307 11.21 -15.11 -23.51
C GLU A 307 9.87 -14.43 -23.17
N GLY A 308 9.48 -14.42 -21.91
CA GLY A 308 8.25 -13.79 -21.39
C GLY A 308 8.30 -12.26 -21.40
N ASP A 309 9.47 -11.64 -21.50
CA ASP A 309 9.62 -10.18 -21.47
C ASP A 309 8.90 -9.50 -22.64
N LEU A 310 8.79 -10.21 -23.78
CA LEU A 310 8.07 -9.73 -24.95
C LEU A 310 6.58 -9.53 -24.66
N ALA A 311 5.97 -10.36 -23.82
CA ALA A 311 4.56 -10.20 -23.42
C ALA A 311 4.31 -8.88 -22.65
N LEU A 312 5.27 -8.44 -21.84
CA LEU A 312 5.22 -7.13 -21.17
C LEU A 312 5.34 -5.99 -22.20
N ALA A 313 6.26 -6.11 -23.14
CA ALA A 313 6.45 -5.09 -24.18
C ALA A 313 5.21 -4.94 -25.07
N GLU A 314 4.63 -6.06 -25.53
CA GLU A 314 3.36 -6.04 -26.30
C GLU A 314 2.21 -5.41 -25.51
N LEU A 315 2.09 -5.74 -24.21
CA LEU A 315 1.08 -5.17 -23.33
C LEU A 315 1.27 -3.65 -23.18
N VAL A 316 2.49 -3.17 -22.99
CA VAL A 316 2.81 -1.73 -22.88
C VAL A 316 2.45 -1.00 -24.17
N ILE A 317 2.77 -1.56 -25.34
CA ILE A 317 2.36 -1.00 -26.64
C ILE A 317 0.84 -0.93 -26.75
N TYR A 318 0.15 -2.00 -26.42
CA TYR A 318 -1.30 -2.07 -26.45
C TYR A 318 -1.94 -1.02 -25.52
N LEU A 319 -1.52 -0.95 -24.26
CA LEU A 319 -2.07 -0.02 -23.28
C LEU A 319 -1.74 1.44 -23.62
N SER A 320 -0.58 1.73 -24.23
CA SER A 320 -0.26 3.11 -24.65
C SER A 320 -1.13 3.59 -25.81
N THR A 321 -1.51 2.69 -26.71
CA THR A 321 -2.32 3.02 -27.91
C THR A 321 -3.84 2.90 -27.71
N ALA A 322 -4.30 2.18 -26.67
CA ALA A 322 -5.70 2.02 -26.33
C ALA A 322 -6.38 3.36 -25.96
N PRO A 323 -7.67 3.55 -26.24
CA PRO A 323 -8.41 4.73 -25.79
C PRO A 323 -8.49 4.79 -24.27
N LYS A 324 -8.34 5.99 -23.68
CA LYS A 324 -8.27 6.19 -22.23
C LYS A 324 -9.60 6.65 -21.66
N SER A 325 -10.07 5.98 -20.58
CA SER A 325 -11.21 6.44 -19.79
C SER A 325 -11.09 5.96 -18.34
N ASN A 326 -11.22 6.88 -17.41
CA ASN A 326 -11.31 6.60 -15.99
C ASN A 326 -12.76 6.69 -15.46
N ALA A 327 -13.76 6.68 -16.36
CA ALA A 327 -15.15 6.90 -15.99
C ALA A 327 -15.67 5.85 -15.00
N ALA A 328 -15.30 4.58 -15.16
CA ALA A 328 -15.67 3.50 -14.23
C ALA A 328 -15.07 3.72 -12.82
N TYR A 329 -13.80 4.15 -12.76
CA TYR A 329 -13.13 4.47 -11.49
C TYR A 329 -13.79 5.64 -10.76
N VAL A 330 -14.12 6.70 -11.48
CA VAL A 330 -14.82 7.88 -10.92
C VAL A 330 -16.21 7.49 -10.45
N ALA A 331 -16.96 6.71 -11.23
CA ALA A 331 -18.29 6.20 -10.88
C ALA A 331 -18.26 5.38 -9.58
N TRP A 332 -17.29 4.47 -9.47
CA TRP A 332 -17.13 3.65 -8.27
C TRP A 332 -16.83 4.49 -7.01
N LYS A 333 -15.93 5.47 -7.12
CA LYS A 333 -15.64 6.39 -6.00
C LYS A 333 -16.86 7.20 -5.57
N ALA A 334 -17.62 7.72 -6.53
CA ALA A 334 -18.85 8.48 -6.25
C ALA A 334 -19.90 7.59 -5.57
N ALA A 335 -20.09 6.36 -6.05
CA ALA A 335 -21.02 5.41 -5.43
C ALA A 335 -20.59 5.03 -4.01
N LEU A 336 -19.29 4.78 -3.77
CA LEU A 336 -18.77 4.51 -2.42
C LEU A 336 -18.97 5.67 -1.45
N LEU A 337 -18.75 6.90 -1.90
CA LEU A 337 -18.94 8.09 -1.08
C LEU A 337 -20.42 8.23 -0.70
N HIS A 338 -21.30 8.16 -1.68
CA HIS A 338 -22.76 8.26 -1.46
C HIS A 338 -23.27 7.15 -0.54
N ALA A 339 -22.80 5.91 -0.70
CA ALA A 339 -23.16 4.80 0.16
C ALA A 339 -22.69 5.00 1.63
N ARG A 340 -21.57 5.68 1.85
CA ARG A 340 -21.09 6.06 3.20
C ARG A 340 -21.97 7.15 3.81
N GLU A 341 -22.37 8.14 3.03
CA GLU A 341 -23.20 9.26 3.47
C GLU A 341 -24.62 8.81 3.81
N THR A 342 -25.18 7.87 3.06
CA THR A 342 -26.54 7.34 3.30
C THR A 342 -26.59 6.31 4.42
N GLY A 343 -25.45 5.72 4.81
CA GLY A 343 -25.38 4.75 5.91
C GLY A 343 -26.11 3.42 5.61
N ALA A 344 -26.61 2.77 6.66
CA ALA A 344 -27.29 1.49 6.55
C ALA A 344 -28.76 1.68 6.14
N VAL A 345 -29.02 1.74 4.83
CA VAL A 345 -30.37 1.76 4.26
C VAL A 345 -30.77 0.39 3.73
N MET A 346 -32.04 0.03 3.91
CA MET A 346 -32.59 -1.24 3.39
C MET A 346 -32.91 -1.12 1.90
N PRO A 347 -32.69 -2.17 1.12
CA PRO A 347 -33.19 -2.22 -0.25
C PRO A 347 -34.72 -2.12 -0.30
N PRO A 348 -35.32 -1.61 -1.38
CA PRO A 348 -36.78 -1.60 -1.54
C PRO A 348 -37.37 -3.00 -1.39
N LYS A 349 -38.55 -3.09 -0.76
CA LYS A 349 -39.16 -4.40 -0.45
C LYS A 349 -39.40 -5.27 -1.66
N HIS A 350 -39.75 -4.69 -2.81
CA HIS A 350 -40.04 -5.45 -4.05
C HIS A 350 -38.83 -6.19 -4.60
N ILE A 351 -37.59 -5.73 -4.39
CA ILE A 351 -36.38 -6.43 -4.85
C ILE A 351 -35.80 -7.40 -3.80
N LEU A 352 -36.41 -7.52 -2.62
CA LEU A 352 -35.98 -8.45 -1.58
C LEU A 352 -36.50 -9.86 -1.85
N ASN A 353 -35.69 -10.87 -1.67
CA ASN A 353 -36.11 -12.27 -1.76
C ASN A 353 -37.00 -12.64 -0.55
N ALA A 354 -38.07 -13.41 -0.82
CA ALA A 354 -39.01 -13.87 0.20
C ALA A 354 -39.09 -15.42 0.28
N PRO A 355 -38.00 -16.14 0.66
CA PRO A 355 -37.99 -17.60 0.70
C PRO A 355 -38.86 -18.18 1.81
N THR A 356 -39.21 -17.43 2.85
CA THR A 356 -40.03 -17.92 3.98
C THR A 356 -41.40 -17.28 4.01
N LYS A 357 -42.38 -17.97 4.68
CA LYS A 357 -43.72 -17.43 4.88
C LYS A 357 -43.72 -16.11 5.66
N LEU A 358 -42.82 -15.98 6.64
CA LEU A 358 -42.65 -14.73 7.42
C LEU A 358 -42.18 -13.57 6.51
N MET A 359 -41.20 -13.81 5.62
CA MET A 359 -40.74 -12.76 4.69
C MET A 359 -41.85 -12.32 3.75
N LYS A 360 -42.66 -13.25 3.25
CA LYS A 360 -43.85 -12.93 2.44
C LYS A 360 -44.89 -12.11 3.21
N SER A 361 -45.09 -12.38 4.51
CA SER A 361 -46.02 -11.60 5.36
C SER A 361 -45.47 -10.21 5.69
N LEU A 362 -44.19 -9.95 5.47
CA LEU A 362 -43.52 -8.64 5.58
C LEU A 362 -43.45 -7.89 4.23
N ASP A 363 -44.18 -8.35 3.22
CA ASP A 363 -44.24 -7.80 1.86
C ASP A 363 -42.91 -7.86 1.09
N TYR A 364 -41.97 -8.79 1.43
CA TYR A 364 -40.75 -8.98 0.67
C TYR A 364 -41.09 -9.61 -0.69
N GLY A 365 -40.52 -9.03 -1.76
CA GLY A 365 -40.75 -9.44 -3.14
C GLY A 365 -42.16 -9.11 -3.68
N LYS A 366 -42.97 -8.38 -2.92
CA LYS A 366 -44.30 -7.95 -3.36
C LYS A 366 -44.15 -6.90 -4.46
N ASP A 367 -44.98 -7.03 -5.50
CA ASP A 367 -45.02 -6.15 -6.65
C ASP A 367 -43.72 -6.16 -7.50
N TYR A 368 -42.84 -7.17 -7.30
CA TYR A 368 -41.67 -7.35 -8.17
C TYR A 368 -42.11 -7.69 -9.58
N GLN A 369 -41.65 -6.92 -10.53
CA GLN A 369 -41.86 -7.18 -11.96
C GLN A 369 -40.60 -7.81 -12.56
N TYR A 370 -40.74 -9.02 -13.06
CA TYR A 370 -39.62 -9.71 -13.68
C TYR A 370 -39.36 -9.12 -15.07
N ASP A 371 -38.17 -8.56 -15.25
CA ASP A 371 -37.83 -7.79 -16.46
C ASP A 371 -38.02 -8.57 -17.77
N HIS A 372 -37.81 -9.89 -17.77
CA HIS A 372 -38.00 -10.72 -18.97
C HIS A 372 -39.48 -10.89 -19.37
N ASP A 373 -40.44 -10.65 -18.46
CA ASP A 373 -41.87 -10.70 -18.76
C ASP A 373 -42.38 -9.34 -19.24
N ALA A 374 -41.58 -8.28 -19.08
CA ALA A 374 -41.93 -6.94 -19.54
C ALA A 374 -41.65 -6.76 -21.02
N ALA A 375 -42.44 -5.90 -21.68
CA ALA A 375 -42.14 -5.45 -23.04
C ALA A 375 -40.73 -4.85 -23.07
N ASP A 376 -39.97 -5.15 -24.10
CA ASP A 376 -38.54 -4.76 -24.26
C ASP A 376 -37.57 -5.38 -23.22
N GLY A 377 -38.02 -6.36 -22.43
CA GLY A 377 -37.21 -6.96 -21.36
C GLY A 377 -36.84 -5.96 -20.27
N PHE A 378 -37.71 -4.97 -20.00
CA PHE A 378 -37.39 -3.86 -19.11
C PHE A 378 -38.63 -3.38 -18.34
N SER A 379 -38.65 -3.57 -17.02
CA SER A 379 -39.76 -3.19 -16.13
C SER A 379 -39.75 -1.69 -15.74
N ALA A 380 -38.60 -1.06 -15.80
CA ALA A 380 -38.33 0.30 -15.33
C ALA A 380 -38.44 0.51 -13.81
N GLN A 381 -38.58 -0.55 -13.02
CA GLN A 381 -38.64 -0.45 -11.56
C GLN A 381 -37.45 0.29 -10.98
N ASN A 382 -37.69 1.06 -9.90
CA ASN A 382 -36.64 1.73 -9.18
C ASN A 382 -35.98 0.78 -8.18
N CYS A 383 -34.69 0.50 -8.37
CA CYS A 383 -33.90 -0.35 -7.49
C CYS A 383 -33.10 0.41 -6.43
N PHE A 384 -33.19 1.75 -6.40
CA PHE A 384 -32.62 2.54 -5.31
C PHE A 384 -33.48 2.40 -4.05
N PRO A 385 -32.89 2.55 -2.83
CA PRO A 385 -33.67 2.63 -1.61
C PRO A 385 -34.70 3.76 -1.68
N ASP A 386 -35.88 3.55 -1.06
CA ASP A 386 -36.98 4.52 -1.12
C ASP A 386 -36.60 5.91 -0.57
N THR A 387 -35.63 5.94 0.35
CA THR A 387 -35.11 7.17 0.98
C THR A 387 -33.95 7.82 0.23
N VAL A 388 -33.46 7.18 -0.83
CA VAL A 388 -32.27 7.65 -1.59
C VAL A 388 -32.70 8.02 -3.01
N PRO A 389 -32.52 9.28 -3.42
CA PRO A 389 -32.82 9.68 -4.79
C PRO A 389 -31.98 8.88 -5.81
N ARG A 390 -32.65 8.54 -6.93
CA ARG A 390 -31.93 7.88 -8.02
C ARG A 390 -30.81 8.76 -8.53
N THR A 391 -29.55 8.29 -8.41
CA THR A 391 -28.37 9.04 -8.75
C THR A 391 -27.60 8.36 -9.90
N ARG A 392 -27.12 9.15 -10.84
CA ARG A 392 -26.22 8.66 -11.89
C ARG A 392 -24.78 8.81 -11.45
N TYR A 393 -24.05 7.70 -11.32
CA TYR A 393 -22.62 7.71 -11.02
C TYR A 393 -21.76 7.56 -12.26
N TYR A 394 -22.19 6.72 -13.21
CA TYR A 394 -21.41 6.41 -14.40
C TYR A 394 -21.75 7.35 -15.55
N HIS A 395 -20.73 8.10 -15.97
CA HIS A 395 -20.79 9.04 -17.10
C HIS A 395 -19.76 8.59 -18.14
N PRO A 396 -20.15 7.76 -19.14
CA PRO A 396 -19.24 7.30 -20.18
C PRO A 396 -18.63 8.46 -20.94
N LYS A 397 -17.36 8.31 -21.33
CA LYS A 397 -16.66 9.27 -22.17
C LYS A 397 -16.97 8.99 -23.65
N GLU A 398 -16.83 9.99 -24.52
CA GLU A 398 -16.99 9.82 -25.97
C GLU A 398 -15.73 9.20 -26.60
N ARG A 399 -15.24 8.09 -26.03
CA ARG A 399 -14.00 7.41 -26.45
C ARG A 399 -14.19 5.91 -26.53
N GLY A 400 -13.63 5.29 -27.57
CA GLY A 400 -13.68 3.84 -27.75
C GLY A 400 -15.09 3.26 -27.60
N PHE A 401 -15.21 2.13 -26.92
CA PHE A 401 -16.47 1.42 -26.69
C PHE A 401 -17.46 2.17 -25.78
N GLU A 402 -17.01 3.12 -25.00
CA GLU A 402 -17.92 3.91 -24.15
C GLU A 402 -18.93 4.75 -24.95
N ARG A 403 -18.65 5.04 -26.24
CA ARG A 403 -19.64 5.64 -27.15
C ARG A 403 -20.89 4.77 -27.32
N ASP A 404 -20.68 3.45 -27.41
CA ASP A 404 -21.80 2.51 -27.55
C ASP A 404 -22.52 2.29 -26.22
N ILE A 405 -21.77 2.29 -25.09
CA ILE A 405 -22.36 2.28 -23.75
C ILE A 405 -23.24 3.52 -23.54
N ALA A 406 -22.79 4.70 -23.95
CA ALA A 406 -23.57 5.95 -23.86
C ALA A 406 -24.91 5.84 -24.61
N LYS A 407 -24.92 5.28 -25.84
CA LYS A 407 -26.14 5.05 -26.61
C LYS A 407 -27.10 4.09 -25.89
N ARG A 408 -26.59 3.00 -25.32
CA ARG A 408 -27.39 2.02 -24.56
C ARG A 408 -27.99 2.64 -23.31
N LEU A 409 -27.23 3.42 -22.55
CA LEU A 409 -27.75 4.12 -21.38
C LEU A 409 -28.83 5.14 -21.74
N ALA A 410 -28.64 5.92 -22.81
CA ALA A 410 -29.64 6.86 -23.29
C ALA A 410 -30.92 6.16 -23.79
N TYR A 411 -30.83 4.95 -24.35
CA TYR A 411 -31.98 4.12 -24.71
C TYR A 411 -32.78 3.71 -23.47
N TRP A 412 -32.11 3.16 -22.45
CA TRP A 412 -32.75 2.73 -21.21
C TRP A 412 -33.37 3.91 -20.42
N ASP A 413 -32.74 5.08 -20.46
CA ASP A 413 -33.29 6.27 -19.81
C ASP A 413 -34.58 6.74 -20.50
N ARG A 414 -34.65 6.69 -21.82
CA ARG A 414 -35.88 7.00 -22.56
C ARG A 414 -36.99 6.02 -22.21
N LEU A 415 -36.73 4.73 -22.30
CA LEU A 415 -37.73 3.71 -21.93
C LEU A 415 -38.23 3.88 -20.49
N ARG A 416 -37.36 4.27 -19.56
CA ARG A 416 -37.75 4.55 -18.18
C ARG A 416 -38.67 5.77 -18.08
N ALA A 417 -38.33 6.84 -18.79
CA ALA A 417 -39.14 8.05 -18.83
C ALA A 417 -40.52 7.78 -19.44
N ASP A 418 -40.57 7.04 -20.55
CA ASP A 418 -41.85 6.70 -21.24
C ASP A 418 -42.77 5.86 -20.33
N LYS A 419 -42.22 4.87 -19.60
CA LYS A 419 -42.99 4.04 -18.67
C LYS A 419 -43.45 4.79 -17.43
N SER A 420 -42.63 5.73 -16.94
CA SER A 420 -43.02 6.61 -15.80
C SER A 420 -44.15 7.56 -16.20
N ALA A 421 -44.13 8.11 -17.42
CA ALA A 421 -45.21 8.97 -17.93
C ALA A 421 -46.52 8.23 -18.23
N GLY A 422 -46.42 6.95 -18.65
CA GLY A 422 -47.60 6.11 -18.94
C GLY A 422 -48.27 5.52 -17.70
N GLY A 423 -47.60 5.52 -16.53
CA GLY A 423 -48.15 5.04 -15.26
C GLY A 423 -49.01 6.04 -14.48
N GLU A 424 -48.97 7.32 -14.84
CA GLU A 424 -49.83 8.36 -14.21
C GLU A 424 -51.22 8.48 -14.86
N GLY A 425 -51.56 7.61 -15.81
CA GLY A 425 -52.81 7.66 -16.58
C GLY A 425 -53.77 6.48 -16.43
N GLN A 426 -53.61 5.65 -15.37
CA GLN A 426 -54.58 4.58 -15.07
C GLN A 426 -55.12 4.69 -13.63
#